data_486a41bd1d08386731789b75dfc4ec6b
#
_entry.id   486a41bd1d08386731789b75dfc4ec6b
#
_cell.length_a   1.000
_cell.length_b   1.000
_cell.length_c   1.000
_cell.angle_alpha   90.00
_cell.angle_beta   90.00
_cell.angle_gamma   90.00
#
_symmetry.space_group_name_H-M   'P 1'
#
loop_
_entity.id
_entity.type
_entity.pdbx_description
1 polymer ?
#
loop_
_entity_poly.entity_id
_entity_poly.type
_entity_poly.pdbx_seq_one_letter_code
_entity_poly.pdbx_strand_id
1 'polypeptide(L)'
;MKWLTEDGVLNCKHELGIVSIAPTQDLVTIEHRRVLVDNNPEGRSITGCPNIGATIKPCTHTLKVEVGYSGFLRINGQRICLDTVTGLTDGTPPGIVKYTVRTPGQELVTEVS
;
A
#
# COMPACT_ATOMS: atom_id res chain seq x y z
N MET A 1 -9.85 11.62 1.66
CA MET A 1 -9.02 10.42 1.54
C MET A 1 -9.87 9.29 0.99
N LYS A 2 -9.44 8.67 -0.07
CA LYS A 2 -10.18 7.58 -0.71
C LYS A 2 -9.79 6.24 -0.08
N TRP A 3 -10.74 5.31 -0.05
CA TRP A 3 -10.46 3.95 0.39
C TRP A 3 -9.62 3.23 -0.67
N LEU A 4 -8.63 2.48 -0.21
CA LEU A 4 -7.74 1.72 -1.07
C LEU A 4 -8.37 0.37 -1.41
N THR A 5 -8.40 0.00 -2.69
CA THR A 5 -8.95 -1.27 -3.15
C THR A 5 -7.87 -2.16 -3.77
N GLU A 6 -8.25 -3.40 -4.13
CA GLU A 6 -7.32 -4.35 -4.74
C GLU A 6 -6.77 -3.90 -6.09
N ASP A 7 -7.42 -2.96 -6.76
CA ASP A 7 -6.93 -2.38 -8.01
C ASP A 7 -6.06 -1.14 -7.78
N GLY A 8 -5.82 -0.78 -6.52
CA GLY A 8 -4.92 0.31 -6.18
C GLY A 8 -3.49 -0.01 -6.59
N VAL A 9 -2.73 1.03 -6.91
CA VAL A 9 -1.32 0.91 -7.27
C VAL A 9 -0.48 1.58 -6.19
N LEU A 10 0.38 0.80 -5.55
CA LEU A 10 1.38 1.29 -4.61
C LEU A 10 2.75 1.11 -5.25
N ASN A 11 3.61 2.09 -5.09
CA ASN A 11 4.96 2.02 -5.63
C ASN A 11 6.00 2.52 -4.63
N CYS A 12 7.24 2.08 -4.81
CA CYS A 12 8.35 2.58 -4.02
C CYS A 12 8.73 3.99 -4.49
N LYS A 13 9.55 4.67 -3.67
CA LYS A 13 10.00 6.04 -3.96
C LYS A 13 10.70 6.17 -5.32
N HIS A 14 11.23 5.08 -5.87
CA HIS A 14 11.87 5.08 -7.19
C HIS A 14 10.87 4.98 -8.34
N GLU A 15 9.58 4.98 -8.05
CA GLU A 15 8.42 5.06 -8.95
C GLU A 15 8.15 3.84 -9.82
N LEU A 16 9.16 3.10 -10.24
CA LEU A 16 8.99 1.93 -11.09
C LEU A 16 8.78 0.62 -10.33
N GLY A 17 9.07 0.61 -9.03
CA GLY A 17 8.82 -0.57 -8.19
C GLY A 17 7.34 -0.64 -7.79
N ILE A 18 6.64 -1.67 -8.26
CA ILE A 18 5.20 -1.86 -8.00
C ILE A 18 5.00 -2.90 -6.91
N VAL A 19 4.18 -2.56 -5.91
CA VAL A 19 3.84 -3.45 -4.81
C VAL A 19 2.75 -4.42 -5.25
N SER A 20 2.97 -5.72 -5.03
CA SER A 20 1.96 -6.76 -5.28
C SER A 20 1.06 -6.89 -4.07
N ILE A 21 -0.14 -6.33 -4.14
CA ILE A 21 -1.11 -6.37 -3.05
C ILE A 21 -2.17 -7.45 -3.29
N ALA A 22 -2.70 -7.99 -2.19
CA ALA A 22 -3.79 -8.95 -2.25
C ALA A 22 -4.73 -8.71 -1.06
N PRO A 23 -6.04 -8.57 -1.30
CA PRO A 23 -6.99 -8.36 -0.21
C PRO A 23 -7.21 -9.64 0.59
N THR A 24 -7.55 -9.48 1.88
CA THR A 24 -7.80 -10.59 2.78
C THR A 24 -9.26 -10.66 3.24
N GLN A 25 -10.14 -9.78 2.75
CA GLN A 25 -11.55 -9.77 3.11
C GLN A 25 -12.43 -9.68 1.86
N ASP A 26 -13.63 -10.20 1.94
CA ASP A 26 -14.60 -10.23 0.84
C ASP A 26 -15.94 -9.54 1.20
N LEU A 27 -16.05 -8.96 2.38
CA LEU A 27 -17.32 -8.41 2.88
C LEU A 27 -17.68 -7.07 2.25
N VAL A 28 -16.69 -6.22 1.97
CA VAL A 28 -16.92 -4.89 1.44
C VAL A 28 -16.18 -4.73 0.14
N THR A 29 -16.91 -4.35 -0.90
CA THR A 29 -16.36 -4.10 -2.23
C THR A 29 -16.85 -2.77 -2.77
N ILE A 30 -16.08 -2.16 -3.69
CA ILE A 30 -16.44 -0.96 -4.42
C ILE A 30 -16.29 -1.29 -5.89
N GLU A 31 -17.38 -1.27 -6.64
CA GLU A 31 -17.40 -1.64 -8.07
C GLU A 31 -16.75 -3.01 -8.31
N HIS A 32 -17.10 -4.00 -7.47
CA HIS A 32 -16.58 -5.38 -7.52
C HIS A 32 -15.10 -5.52 -7.13
N ARG A 33 -14.49 -4.46 -6.59
CA ARG A 33 -13.11 -4.49 -6.09
C ARG A 33 -13.11 -4.56 -4.58
N ARG A 34 -12.37 -5.51 -4.03
CA ARG A 34 -12.29 -5.68 -2.56
C ARG A 34 -11.48 -4.55 -1.93
N VAL A 35 -11.96 -4.04 -0.81
CA VAL A 35 -11.27 -3.00 -0.04
C VAL A 35 -10.12 -3.61 0.75
N LEU A 36 -8.97 -2.97 0.73
CA LEU A 36 -7.81 -3.41 1.51
C LEU A 36 -7.97 -3.00 2.97
N VAL A 37 -7.47 -3.86 3.86
CA VAL A 37 -7.55 -3.66 5.31
C VAL A 37 -6.18 -3.86 5.95
N ASP A 38 -6.13 -3.79 7.28
CA ASP A 38 -4.90 -3.95 8.08
C ASP A 38 -4.00 -5.06 7.53
N ASN A 39 -2.72 -4.73 7.43
CA ASN A 39 -1.65 -5.62 7.00
C ASN A 39 -1.65 -6.02 5.52
N ASN A 40 -2.65 -5.61 4.72
CA ASN A 40 -2.65 -5.95 3.30
C ASN A 40 -1.45 -5.36 2.54
N PRO A 41 -1.01 -4.11 2.81
CA PRO A 41 0.18 -3.58 2.14
C PRO A 41 1.50 -3.98 2.77
N GLU A 42 1.50 -4.65 3.93
CA GLU A 42 2.73 -5.01 4.64
C GLU A 42 3.29 -6.37 4.20
N GLY A 43 4.61 -6.49 4.14
CA GLY A 43 5.28 -7.73 3.78
C GLY A 43 5.04 -8.16 2.34
N ARG A 44 4.69 -7.26 1.44
CA ARG A 44 4.38 -7.56 0.05
C ARG A 44 5.59 -7.37 -0.85
N SER A 45 5.65 -8.17 -1.92
CA SER A 45 6.73 -8.08 -2.89
C SER A 45 6.65 -6.80 -3.72
N ILE A 46 7.80 -6.23 -4.02
CA ILE A 46 7.94 -5.08 -4.92
C ILE A 46 8.73 -5.55 -6.14
N THR A 47 8.21 -5.31 -7.34
CA THR A 47 8.86 -5.68 -8.59
C THR A 47 9.17 -4.44 -9.42
N GLY A 48 10.29 -4.49 -10.16
CA GLY A 48 10.64 -3.43 -11.10
C GLY A 48 11.36 -2.23 -10.50
N CYS A 49 11.78 -2.27 -9.25
CA CYS A 49 12.55 -1.17 -8.66
C CYS A 49 13.91 -1.02 -9.37
N PRO A 50 14.23 0.15 -9.95
CA PRO A 50 15.47 0.35 -10.72
C PRO A 50 16.68 0.67 -9.85
N ASN A 51 16.54 0.74 -8.53
CA ASN A 51 17.60 1.15 -7.61
C ASN A 51 18.59 0.01 -7.38
N ILE A 52 19.44 -0.29 -8.36
CA ILE A 52 20.38 -1.42 -8.35
C ILE A 52 21.81 -0.90 -8.45
N GLY A 53 22.72 -1.46 -7.64
CA GLY A 53 24.15 -1.12 -7.68
C GLY A 53 24.95 -2.00 -6.73
N ALA A 54 26.27 -1.87 -6.75
CA ALA A 54 27.19 -2.71 -5.97
C ALA A 54 26.91 -2.64 -4.44
N THR A 55 26.56 -1.46 -3.94
CA THR A 55 26.23 -1.25 -2.52
C THR A 55 24.79 -0.79 -2.34
N ILE A 56 23.97 -0.90 -3.38
CA ILE A 56 22.60 -0.43 -3.43
C ILE A 56 21.67 -1.63 -3.56
N LYS A 57 20.71 -1.76 -2.65
CA LYS A 57 19.70 -2.80 -2.69
C LYS A 57 18.40 -2.20 -3.25
N PRO A 58 17.77 -2.81 -4.26
CA PRO A 58 16.47 -2.35 -4.73
C PRO A 58 15.37 -2.64 -3.70
N CYS A 59 14.25 -1.95 -3.80
CA CYS A 59 13.08 -2.25 -2.99
C CYS A 59 12.51 -3.60 -3.46
N THR A 60 12.44 -4.57 -2.58
CA THR A 60 11.89 -5.91 -2.90
C THR A 60 10.68 -6.28 -2.05
N HIS A 61 10.52 -5.68 -0.88
CA HIS A 61 9.39 -5.93 0.01
C HIS A 61 8.97 -4.67 0.74
N THR A 62 7.66 -4.58 1.04
CA THR A 62 7.14 -3.54 1.92
C THR A 62 7.31 -3.95 3.36
N LEU A 63 7.56 -2.98 4.22
CA LEU A 63 7.62 -3.14 5.66
C LEU A 63 6.33 -2.59 6.29
N LYS A 64 6.34 -2.40 7.59
CA LYS A 64 5.16 -1.95 8.32
C LYS A 64 4.65 -0.60 7.83
N VAL A 65 3.32 -0.46 7.73
CA VAL A 65 2.68 0.82 7.39
C VAL A 65 2.85 1.79 8.55
N GLU A 66 3.32 2.99 8.24
CA GLU A 66 3.48 4.07 9.22
C GLU A 66 2.20 4.88 9.41
N VAL A 67 1.54 5.24 8.30
CA VAL A 67 0.29 6.00 8.29
C VAL A 67 -0.60 5.51 7.14
N GLY A 68 -1.90 5.78 7.23
CA GLY A 68 -2.83 5.50 6.13
C GLY A 68 -3.93 4.52 6.46
N TYR A 69 -4.03 4.07 7.70
CA TYR A 69 -5.19 3.28 8.15
C TYR A 69 -6.28 4.19 8.71
N SER A 70 -7.54 3.85 8.42
CA SER A 70 -8.68 4.60 8.96
C SER A 70 -8.76 4.47 10.48
N GLY A 71 -8.95 5.58 11.17
CA GLY A 71 -9.21 5.59 12.60
C GLY A 71 -10.68 5.36 12.96
N PHE A 72 -11.57 5.40 11.98
CA PHE A 72 -13.02 5.36 12.21
C PHE A 72 -13.69 4.06 11.78
N LEU A 73 -13.29 3.53 10.63
CA LEU A 73 -14.00 2.42 10.00
C LEU A 73 -13.16 1.15 9.98
N ARG A 74 -13.83 0.03 10.24
CA ARG A 74 -13.18 -1.28 10.28
C ARG A 74 -14.06 -2.32 9.58
N ILE A 75 -13.42 -3.34 9.03
CA ILE A 75 -14.07 -4.51 8.46
C ILE A 75 -13.57 -5.71 9.27
N ASN A 76 -14.48 -6.38 9.97
CA ASN A 76 -14.12 -7.51 10.87
C ASN A 76 -13.03 -7.14 11.88
N GLY A 77 -13.09 -5.91 12.43
CA GLY A 77 -12.12 -5.46 13.40
C GLY A 77 -10.79 -4.97 12.80
N GLN A 78 -10.61 -5.04 11.49
CA GLN A 78 -9.41 -4.56 10.81
C GLN A 78 -9.65 -3.18 10.20
N ARG A 79 -8.70 -2.29 10.36
CA ARG A 79 -8.81 -0.92 9.85
C ARG A 79 -8.75 -0.91 8.32
N ILE A 80 -9.52 -0.02 7.70
CA ILE A 80 -9.52 0.14 6.24
C ILE A 80 -8.29 0.93 5.81
N CYS A 81 -7.65 0.50 4.73
CA CYS A 81 -6.55 1.25 4.14
C CYS A 81 -7.06 2.44 3.34
N LEU A 82 -6.38 3.57 3.48
CA LEU A 82 -6.69 4.81 2.77
C LEU A 82 -5.64 5.07 1.68
N ASP A 83 -5.89 6.03 0.81
CA ASP A 83 -4.94 6.43 -0.23
C ASP A 83 -3.72 7.17 0.31
N THR A 84 -3.69 7.43 1.62
CA THR A 84 -2.55 8.03 2.31
C THR A 84 -1.57 6.99 2.87
N VAL A 85 -1.78 5.70 2.60
CA VAL A 85 -0.88 4.63 3.08
C VAL A 85 0.56 4.93 2.70
N THR A 86 1.42 4.96 3.70
CA THR A 86 2.86 5.19 3.56
C THR A 86 3.59 4.29 4.53
N GLY A 87 4.64 3.64 4.07
CA GLY A 87 5.47 2.79 4.91
C GLY A 87 6.86 2.65 4.33
N LEU A 88 7.74 2.00 5.08
CA LEU A 88 9.12 1.78 4.65
C LEU A 88 9.24 0.58 3.73
N THR A 89 10.30 0.58 2.92
CA THR A 89 10.72 -0.57 2.12
C THR A 89 12.04 -1.10 2.61
N ASP A 90 12.48 -2.24 2.07
CA ASP A 90 13.77 -2.83 2.36
C ASP A 90 14.90 -2.30 1.45
N GLY A 91 14.61 -1.29 0.63
CA GLY A 91 15.59 -0.67 -0.27
C GLY A 91 16.60 0.21 0.45
N THR A 92 17.73 0.49 -0.19
CA THR A 92 18.75 1.39 0.35
C THR A 92 18.48 2.83 -0.09
N PRO A 93 18.77 3.83 0.77
CA PRO A 93 19.33 3.72 2.13
C PRO A 93 18.31 3.12 3.13
N PRO A 94 18.75 2.26 4.05
CA PRO A 94 17.85 1.63 5.02
C PRO A 94 17.11 2.66 5.87
N GLY A 95 15.81 2.42 6.11
CA GLY A 95 14.99 3.27 6.96
C GLY A 95 14.57 4.60 6.36
N ILE A 96 14.83 4.83 5.07
CA ILE A 96 14.52 6.11 4.41
C ILE A 96 13.59 5.91 3.20
N VAL A 97 13.76 4.84 2.44
CA VAL A 97 12.98 4.60 1.22
C VAL A 97 11.59 4.12 1.57
N LYS A 98 10.57 4.88 1.15
CA LYS A 98 9.17 4.60 1.47
C LYS A 98 8.39 4.17 0.22
N TYR A 99 7.29 3.44 0.45
CA TYR A 99 6.28 3.20 -0.56
C TYR A 99 5.05 4.05 -0.27
N THR A 100 4.34 4.44 -1.32
CA THR A 100 3.15 5.27 -1.22
C THR A 100 2.09 4.78 -2.20
N VAL A 101 0.85 5.26 -2.06
CA VAL A 101 -0.23 4.94 -2.98
C VAL A 101 -0.15 5.88 -4.17
N ARG A 102 -0.04 5.31 -5.36
CA ARG A 102 -0.10 6.06 -6.61
C ARG A 102 -1.54 6.31 -7.05
N THR A 103 -2.37 5.26 -7.01
CA THR A 103 -3.80 5.37 -7.28
C THR A 103 -4.56 4.49 -6.30
N PRO A 104 -5.73 4.93 -5.81
CA PRO A 104 -6.50 4.12 -4.85
C PRO A 104 -7.29 2.98 -5.48
N GLY A 105 -7.46 2.97 -6.79
CA GLY A 105 -8.19 1.93 -7.51
C GLY A 105 -9.70 2.16 -7.59
N GLN A 106 -10.21 3.26 -7.04
CA GLN A 106 -11.61 3.63 -7.11
C GLN A 106 -11.78 5.13 -6.85
N GLU A 107 -12.89 5.69 -7.27
CA GLU A 107 -13.17 7.12 -7.17
C GLU A 107 -14.49 7.44 -6.44
N LEU A 108 -15.23 6.41 -6.01
CA LEU A 108 -16.59 6.57 -5.49
C LEU A 108 -16.66 6.82 -3.98
N VAL A 109 -15.81 6.19 -3.20
CA VAL A 109 -15.87 6.24 -1.74
C VAL A 109 -14.71 7.02 -1.18
N THR A 110 -15.02 8.05 -0.39
CA THR A 110 -14.03 8.86 0.30
C THR A 110 -14.36 8.96 1.78
N GLU A 111 -13.35 9.21 2.58
CA GLU A 111 -13.48 9.42 4.02
C GLU A 111 -12.86 10.77 4.36
N VAL A 112 -13.52 11.52 5.25
CA VAL A 112 -13.00 12.78 5.80
C VAL A 112 -12.64 12.53 7.26
N SER A 113 -11.38 12.78 7.58
CA SER A 113 -10.91 12.57 8.95
C SER A 113 -10.25 13.81 9.51
#